data_5e2e0064cac442f0db3f085b32c856de
#
_entry.id   5e2e0064cac442f0db3f085b32c856de
#
_cell.length_a   1.000
_cell.length_b   1.000
_cell.length_c   1.000
_cell.angle_alpha   90.00
_cell.angle_beta   90.00
_cell.angle_gamma   90.00
#
_symmetry.space_group_name_H-M   'P 1'
#
loop_
_entity.id
_entity.type
_entity.pdbx_description
1 polymer ?
#
loop_
_entity_poly.entity_id
_entity_poly.type
_entity_poly.pdbx_seq_one_letter_code
_entity_poly.pdbx_strand_id
1 'polypeptide(L)'
;GIGAVIGTGIFVLTAEAAQKAGPGMMASFVIAGVVCAVAALCYAEMAAMVPVSGSAYTYSYAVMGELIAWMVGWALILEYAVAAGAVSVGWSGYVVGLVENAFHVNIPDALVRGPYDGGMINLPAMGVAALVTWLLVIGTRESAAVNAVLVGVKVTALAVFIALAVPVIHMDHFTPFAPLGFGGISAAAASIFFAYVGFDAVSTAAEETENPQRNMPI
;
A
#
# COMPACT_ATOMS: atom_id res chain seq x y z
N GLY A 1 2.23 2.54 12.26
CA GLY A 1 0.97 1.98 11.70
C GLY A 1 0.42 2.84 10.57
N ILE A 2 -0.09 4.05 10.85
CA ILE A 2 -0.77 4.92 9.85
C ILE A 2 0.10 5.16 8.61
N GLY A 3 1.40 5.38 8.76
CA GLY A 3 2.31 5.62 7.64
C GLY A 3 2.51 4.41 6.73
N ALA A 4 2.35 3.20 7.25
CA ALA A 4 2.42 1.97 6.47
C ALA A 4 1.12 1.72 5.70
N VAL A 5 -0.04 1.90 6.35
CA VAL A 5 -1.36 1.67 5.73
C VAL A 5 -1.71 2.75 4.71
N ILE A 6 -1.47 4.04 5.00
CA ILE A 6 -1.66 5.13 4.02
C ILE A 6 -0.41 5.18 3.12
N GLY A 7 -0.31 4.23 2.22
CA GLY A 7 0.76 4.09 1.24
C GLY A 7 0.36 4.58 -0.15
N THR A 8 1.05 4.07 -1.16
CA THR A 8 0.80 4.34 -2.59
C THR A 8 -0.56 3.82 -3.06
N GLY A 9 -1.14 2.84 -2.38
CA GLY A 9 -2.39 2.20 -2.80
C GLY A 9 -3.53 3.19 -3.01
N ILE A 10 -3.72 4.14 -2.07
CA ILE A 10 -4.80 5.15 -2.20
C ILE A 10 -4.57 6.09 -3.39
N PHE A 11 -3.33 6.34 -3.80
CA PHE A 11 -3.01 7.25 -4.88
C PHE A 11 -2.98 6.57 -6.26
N VAL A 12 -2.65 5.28 -6.34
CA VAL A 12 -2.44 4.56 -7.60
C VAL A 12 -3.63 3.66 -7.92
N LEU A 13 -4.13 2.88 -6.95
CA LEU A 13 -5.17 1.88 -7.18
C LEU A 13 -6.57 2.46 -7.34
N THR A 14 -6.81 3.70 -6.95
CA THR A 14 -8.10 4.36 -7.17
C THR A 14 -8.47 4.45 -8.65
N ALA A 15 -7.50 4.70 -9.52
CA ALA A 15 -7.72 4.75 -10.97
C ALA A 15 -8.13 3.36 -11.52
N GLU A 16 -7.42 2.30 -11.10
CA GLU A 16 -7.74 0.93 -11.48
C GLU A 16 -9.11 0.49 -10.95
N ALA A 17 -9.41 0.81 -9.70
CA ALA A 17 -10.70 0.52 -9.09
C ALA A 17 -11.85 1.23 -9.80
N ALA A 18 -11.66 2.48 -10.19
CA ALA A 18 -12.63 3.25 -10.95
C ALA A 18 -12.89 2.62 -12.33
N GLN A 19 -11.86 2.09 -13.01
CA GLN A 19 -12.02 1.38 -14.27
C GLN A 19 -12.79 0.07 -14.12
N LYS A 20 -12.61 -0.66 -13.01
CA LYS A 20 -13.26 -1.95 -12.75
C LYS A 20 -14.69 -1.82 -12.22
N ALA A 21 -14.98 -0.82 -11.41
CA ALA A 21 -16.25 -0.70 -10.69
C ALA A 21 -17.01 0.60 -10.95
N GLY A 22 -16.40 1.57 -11.63
CA GLY A 22 -16.97 2.92 -11.72
C GLY A 22 -17.16 3.55 -10.34
N PRO A 23 -18.26 4.31 -10.10
CA PRO A 23 -18.58 4.86 -8.78
C PRO A 23 -18.74 3.79 -7.69
N GLY A 24 -19.10 2.56 -8.05
CA GLY A 24 -19.17 1.40 -7.16
C GLY A 24 -17.86 1.04 -6.47
N MET A 25 -16.73 1.62 -6.89
CA MET A 25 -15.44 1.47 -6.20
C MET A 25 -15.52 1.89 -4.72
N MET A 26 -16.42 2.80 -4.35
CA MET A 26 -16.63 3.17 -2.94
C MET A 26 -17.08 1.97 -2.10
N ALA A 27 -18.00 1.17 -2.63
CA ALA A 27 -18.42 -0.08 -1.98
C ALA A 27 -17.25 -1.08 -1.92
N SER A 28 -16.41 -1.13 -2.96
CA SER A 28 -15.21 -1.98 -2.99
C SER A 28 -14.20 -1.60 -1.90
N PHE A 29 -14.00 -0.31 -1.64
CA PHE A 29 -13.17 0.16 -0.52
C PHE A 29 -13.74 -0.26 0.83
N VAL A 30 -15.06 -0.16 1.02
CA VAL A 30 -15.71 -0.59 2.27
C VAL A 30 -15.56 -2.10 2.46
N ILE A 31 -15.79 -2.90 1.43
CA ILE A 31 -15.64 -4.37 1.49
C ILE A 31 -14.21 -4.75 1.84
N ALA A 32 -13.22 -4.21 1.11
CA ALA A 32 -11.81 -4.46 1.38
C ALA A 32 -11.42 -4.00 2.80
N GLY A 33 -11.89 -2.82 3.23
CA GLY A 33 -11.65 -2.29 4.57
C GLY A 33 -12.20 -3.18 5.68
N VAL A 34 -13.41 -3.73 5.52
CA VAL A 34 -14.00 -4.67 6.50
C VAL A 34 -13.15 -5.95 6.59
N VAL A 35 -12.74 -6.52 5.46
CA VAL A 35 -11.89 -7.72 5.44
C VAL A 35 -10.55 -7.43 6.12
N CYS A 36 -9.91 -6.30 5.80
CA CYS A 36 -8.66 -5.90 6.44
C CYS A 36 -8.82 -5.62 7.94
N ALA A 37 -9.93 -5.03 8.37
CA ALA A 37 -10.21 -4.78 9.78
C ALA A 37 -10.32 -6.09 10.57
N VAL A 38 -11.04 -7.09 10.03
CA VAL A 38 -11.13 -8.42 10.66
C VAL A 38 -9.75 -9.08 10.74
N ALA A 39 -8.95 -9.03 9.66
CA ALA A 39 -7.59 -9.55 9.66
C ALA A 39 -6.72 -8.81 10.69
N ALA A 40 -6.79 -7.48 10.75
CA ALA A 40 -6.02 -6.68 11.70
C ALA A 40 -6.36 -7.02 13.17
N LEU A 41 -7.62 -7.31 13.48
CA LEU A 41 -8.02 -7.78 14.83
C LEU A 41 -7.37 -9.11 15.17
N CYS A 42 -7.30 -10.07 14.22
CA CYS A 42 -6.58 -11.33 14.43
C CYS A 42 -5.08 -11.09 14.66
N TYR A 43 -4.47 -10.19 13.90
CA TYR A 43 -3.07 -9.81 14.10
C TYR A 43 -2.84 -9.14 15.46
N ALA A 44 -3.75 -8.29 15.91
CA ALA A 44 -3.69 -7.63 17.21
C ALA A 44 -3.71 -8.64 18.35
N GLU A 45 -4.59 -9.65 18.27
CA GLU A 45 -4.66 -10.73 19.26
C GLU A 45 -3.36 -11.56 19.27
N MET A 46 -2.87 -11.96 18.09
CA MET A 46 -1.63 -12.73 17.98
C MET A 46 -0.42 -11.93 18.47
N ALA A 47 -0.34 -10.64 18.18
CA ALA A 47 0.73 -9.77 18.66
C ALA A 47 0.73 -9.59 20.18
N ALA A 48 -0.44 -9.62 20.81
CA ALA A 48 -0.53 -9.61 22.28
C ALA A 48 -0.06 -10.91 22.91
N MET A 49 -0.30 -12.05 22.23
CA MET A 49 0.07 -13.39 22.72
C MET A 49 1.56 -13.69 22.47
N VAL A 50 2.09 -13.30 21.33
CA VAL A 50 3.46 -13.56 20.86
C VAL A 50 4.12 -12.23 20.43
N PRO A 51 4.57 -11.42 21.38
CA PRO A 51 5.11 -10.06 21.09
C PRO A 51 6.56 -10.14 20.59
N VAL A 52 6.77 -10.82 19.46
CA VAL A 52 8.07 -11.02 18.80
C VAL A 52 7.94 -10.50 17.36
N SER A 53 9.00 -9.88 16.85
CA SER A 53 9.04 -9.44 15.45
C SER A 53 9.04 -10.64 14.50
N GLY A 54 8.40 -10.48 13.35
CA GLY A 54 8.31 -11.55 12.34
C GLY A 54 6.91 -11.79 11.80
N SER A 55 5.92 -11.02 12.30
CA SER A 55 4.56 -11.04 11.76
C SER A 55 3.96 -12.44 11.67
N ALA A 56 3.21 -12.75 10.61
CA ALA A 56 2.57 -14.05 10.40
C ALA A 56 3.54 -15.23 10.38
N TYR A 57 4.82 -15.04 10.04
CA TYR A 57 5.84 -16.08 10.13
C TYR A 57 5.98 -16.61 11.56
N THR A 58 6.20 -15.71 12.52
CA THR A 58 6.40 -16.07 13.94
C THR A 58 5.14 -16.69 14.52
N TYR A 59 3.96 -16.15 14.19
CA TYR A 59 2.70 -16.71 14.67
C TYR A 59 2.46 -18.11 14.11
N SER A 60 2.73 -18.33 12.83
CA SER A 60 2.63 -19.66 12.20
C SER A 60 3.63 -20.65 12.81
N TYR A 61 4.84 -20.20 13.11
CA TYR A 61 5.86 -21.03 13.75
C TYR A 61 5.40 -21.50 15.14
N ALA A 62 4.86 -20.59 15.93
CA ALA A 62 4.41 -20.89 17.29
C ALA A 62 3.21 -21.86 17.35
N VAL A 63 2.30 -21.80 16.35
CA VAL A 63 1.03 -22.56 16.38
C VAL A 63 1.03 -23.76 15.44
N MET A 64 1.60 -23.63 14.23
CA MET A 64 1.49 -24.62 13.15
C MET A 64 2.79 -25.38 12.87
N GLY A 65 3.90 -24.94 13.47
CA GLY A 65 5.21 -25.58 13.31
C GLY A 65 6.00 -25.07 12.10
N GLU A 66 7.20 -25.64 11.96
CA GLU A 66 8.27 -25.12 11.10
C GLU A 66 7.92 -25.11 9.60
N LEU A 67 7.30 -26.18 9.08
CA LEU A 67 7.01 -26.32 7.65
C LEU A 67 6.02 -25.23 7.18
N ILE A 68 4.94 -25.03 7.95
CA ILE A 68 3.92 -24.01 7.60
C ILE A 68 4.53 -22.62 7.75
N ALA A 69 5.29 -22.38 8.82
CA ALA A 69 6.00 -21.11 9.00
C ALA A 69 6.94 -20.79 7.84
N TRP A 70 7.68 -21.78 7.35
CA TRP A 70 8.57 -21.61 6.19
C TRP A 70 7.80 -21.20 4.93
N MET A 71 6.65 -21.84 4.65
CA MET A 71 5.78 -21.46 3.52
C MET A 71 5.25 -20.03 3.67
N VAL A 72 4.78 -19.66 4.88
CA VAL A 72 4.30 -18.30 5.19
C VAL A 72 5.44 -17.28 5.06
N GLY A 73 6.65 -17.61 5.50
CA GLY A 73 7.81 -16.73 5.35
C GLY A 73 8.12 -16.42 3.89
N TRP A 74 8.10 -17.40 3.01
CA TRP A 74 8.26 -17.18 1.57
C TRP A 74 7.12 -16.35 0.96
N ALA A 75 5.88 -16.55 1.42
CA ALA A 75 4.75 -15.75 0.98
C ALA A 75 4.90 -14.28 1.39
N LEU A 76 5.37 -14.00 2.62
CA LEU A 76 5.67 -12.63 3.09
C LEU A 76 6.80 -11.96 2.29
N ILE A 77 7.87 -12.71 1.97
CA ILE A 77 8.95 -12.19 1.12
C ILE A 77 8.41 -11.79 -0.25
N LEU A 78 7.56 -12.62 -0.85
CA LEU A 78 6.94 -12.33 -2.13
C LEU A 78 6.02 -11.11 -2.03
N GLU A 79 5.19 -11.03 -0.99
CA GLU A 79 4.29 -9.91 -0.73
C GLU A 79 5.04 -8.58 -0.66
N TYR A 80 6.07 -8.49 0.17
CA TYR A 80 6.85 -7.26 0.32
C TYR A 80 7.66 -6.92 -0.93
N ALA A 81 8.18 -7.91 -1.65
CA ALA A 81 8.89 -7.68 -2.91
C ALA A 81 7.95 -7.12 -3.99
N VAL A 82 6.76 -7.71 -4.13
CA VAL A 82 5.73 -7.22 -5.08
C VAL A 82 5.26 -5.82 -4.67
N ALA A 83 5.03 -5.59 -3.38
CA ALA A 83 4.65 -4.28 -2.86
C ALA A 83 5.70 -3.21 -3.17
N ALA A 84 6.97 -3.49 -2.90
CA ALA A 84 8.07 -2.57 -3.22
C ALA A 84 8.16 -2.26 -4.72
N GLY A 85 7.99 -3.28 -5.57
CA GLY A 85 7.92 -3.11 -7.02
C GLY A 85 6.76 -2.22 -7.47
N ALA A 86 5.55 -2.51 -7.00
CA ALA A 86 4.35 -1.74 -7.34
C ALA A 86 4.45 -0.28 -6.89
N VAL A 87 4.98 -0.05 -5.67
CA VAL A 87 5.23 1.31 -5.15
C VAL A 87 6.24 2.06 -6.03
N SER A 88 7.33 1.40 -6.43
CA SER A 88 8.36 2.00 -7.28
C SER A 88 7.82 2.39 -8.66
N VAL A 89 6.99 1.54 -9.26
CA VAL A 89 6.33 1.81 -10.55
C VAL A 89 5.33 2.96 -10.41
N GLY A 90 4.51 2.97 -9.38
CA GLY A 90 3.58 4.06 -9.10
C GLY A 90 4.30 5.41 -8.91
N TRP A 91 5.38 5.43 -8.14
CA TRP A 91 6.23 6.61 -7.97
C TRP A 91 6.82 7.08 -9.29
N SER A 92 7.33 6.16 -10.10
CA SER A 92 7.86 6.46 -11.43
C SER A 92 6.82 7.21 -12.30
N GLY A 93 5.58 6.74 -12.33
CA GLY A 93 4.51 7.39 -13.10
C GLY A 93 4.28 8.85 -12.69
N TYR A 94 4.26 9.13 -11.38
CA TYR A 94 4.13 10.49 -10.87
C TYR A 94 5.32 11.39 -11.24
N VAL A 95 6.54 10.87 -11.06
CA VAL A 95 7.75 11.66 -11.34
C VAL A 95 7.91 11.93 -12.84
N VAL A 96 7.67 10.92 -13.67
CA VAL A 96 7.69 11.09 -15.14
C VAL A 96 6.66 12.13 -15.56
N GLY A 97 5.40 12.01 -15.11
CA GLY A 97 4.37 12.99 -15.42
C GLY A 97 4.70 14.40 -14.94
N LEU A 98 5.31 14.53 -13.75
CA LEU A 98 5.78 15.84 -13.26
C LEU A 98 6.86 16.43 -14.16
N VAL A 99 7.86 15.65 -14.54
CA VAL A 99 8.98 16.08 -15.38
C VAL A 99 8.49 16.47 -16.78
N GLU A 100 7.63 15.65 -17.38
CA GLU A 100 7.06 15.94 -18.71
C GLU A 100 6.24 17.22 -18.71
N ASN A 101 5.41 17.44 -17.69
CA ASN A 101 4.59 18.65 -17.58
C ASN A 101 5.41 19.90 -17.23
N ALA A 102 6.42 19.78 -16.36
CA ALA A 102 7.23 20.93 -15.93
C ALA A 102 8.22 21.40 -17.00
N PHE A 103 8.82 20.46 -17.72
CA PHE A 103 9.87 20.77 -18.70
C PHE A 103 9.40 20.65 -20.15
N HIS A 104 8.13 20.27 -20.39
CA HIS A 104 7.56 20.03 -21.73
C HIS A 104 8.40 19.06 -22.57
N VAL A 105 9.02 18.08 -21.91
CA VAL A 105 9.83 17.03 -22.54
C VAL A 105 9.02 15.75 -22.63
N ASN A 106 9.11 15.05 -23.74
CA ASN A 106 8.47 13.75 -23.90
C ASN A 106 9.54 12.67 -23.70
N ILE A 107 9.43 11.89 -22.62
CA ILE A 107 10.37 10.82 -22.31
C ILE A 107 9.93 9.55 -23.06
N PRO A 108 10.85 8.87 -23.79
CA PRO A 108 10.48 7.66 -24.53
C PRO A 108 9.86 6.59 -23.63
N ASP A 109 8.68 6.08 -24.01
CA ASP A 109 7.96 5.01 -23.29
C ASP A 109 8.84 3.77 -23.02
N ALA A 110 9.80 3.50 -23.91
CA ALA A 110 10.75 2.41 -23.76
C ALA A 110 11.57 2.45 -22.46
N LEU A 111 11.75 3.65 -21.86
CA LEU A 111 12.59 3.86 -20.67
C LEU A 111 11.78 4.09 -19.39
N VAL A 112 10.46 4.32 -19.49
CA VAL A 112 9.60 4.67 -18.36
C VAL A 112 8.44 3.70 -18.14
N ARG A 113 8.30 2.71 -19.03
CA ARG A 113 7.28 1.67 -18.93
C ARG A 113 7.89 0.27 -18.97
N GLY A 114 7.26 -0.66 -18.30
CA GLY A 114 7.65 -2.07 -18.34
C GLY A 114 7.27 -2.77 -19.66
N PRO A 115 7.78 -4.00 -19.88
CA PRO A 115 7.50 -4.75 -21.11
C PRO A 115 6.02 -5.05 -21.36
N TYR A 116 5.23 -5.17 -20.30
CA TYR A 116 3.78 -5.42 -20.39
C TYR A 116 2.97 -4.16 -20.68
N ASP A 117 3.55 -2.97 -20.49
CA ASP A 117 2.91 -1.67 -20.73
C ASP A 117 3.45 -0.97 -21.99
N GLY A 118 4.06 -1.74 -22.90
CA GLY A 118 4.57 -1.25 -24.17
C GLY A 118 5.94 -0.58 -24.14
N GLY A 119 6.64 -0.65 -23.00
CA GLY A 119 8.02 -0.21 -22.83
C GLY A 119 9.02 -1.37 -22.86
N MET A 120 10.27 -1.07 -22.55
CA MET A 120 11.33 -2.08 -22.38
C MET A 120 11.76 -2.17 -20.91
N ILE A 121 11.94 -1.05 -20.25
CA ILE A 121 12.45 -0.96 -18.88
C ILE A 121 11.93 0.32 -18.21
N ASN A 122 11.59 0.23 -16.94
CA ASN A 122 11.21 1.40 -16.15
C ASN A 122 12.43 1.88 -15.32
N LEU A 123 13.26 2.72 -15.92
CA LEU A 123 14.48 3.24 -15.28
C LEU A 123 14.21 4.06 -14.02
N PRO A 124 13.21 4.98 -13.97
CA PRO A 124 12.93 5.71 -12.75
C PRO A 124 12.49 4.80 -11.60
N ALA A 125 11.67 3.78 -11.87
CA ALA A 125 11.27 2.80 -10.86
C ALA A 125 12.47 1.98 -10.33
N MET A 126 13.35 1.54 -11.22
CA MET A 126 14.58 0.85 -10.82
C MET A 126 15.52 1.77 -10.03
N GLY A 127 15.64 3.02 -10.46
CA GLY A 127 16.47 4.02 -9.79
C GLY A 127 16.02 4.28 -8.35
N VAL A 128 14.72 4.48 -8.10
CA VAL A 128 14.20 4.70 -6.74
C VAL A 128 14.32 3.45 -5.89
N ALA A 129 14.06 2.26 -6.45
CA ALA A 129 14.23 1.00 -5.72
C ALA A 129 15.68 0.77 -5.31
N ALA A 130 16.64 1.01 -6.22
CA ALA A 130 18.07 0.92 -5.93
C ALA A 130 18.51 1.96 -4.88
N LEU A 131 18.03 3.21 -4.98
CA LEU A 131 18.32 4.26 -4.02
C LEU A 131 17.83 3.90 -2.62
N VAL A 132 16.58 3.47 -2.49
CA VAL A 132 16.01 3.07 -1.20
C VAL A 132 16.75 1.87 -0.62
N THR A 133 17.06 0.86 -1.45
CA THR A 133 17.84 -0.32 -1.03
C THR A 133 19.21 0.11 -0.53
N TRP A 134 19.90 1.00 -1.25
CA TRP A 134 21.20 1.52 -0.84
C TRP A 134 21.14 2.27 0.50
N LEU A 135 20.12 3.12 0.70
CA LEU A 135 19.90 3.81 1.97
C LEU A 135 19.66 2.81 3.12
N LEU A 136 18.88 1.76 2.90
CA LEU A 136 18.63 0.73 3.92
C LEU A 136 19.90 -0.05 4.27
N VAL A 137 20.75 -0.37 3.29
CA VAL A 137 22.02 -1.08 3.51
C VAL A 137 22.99 -0.23 4.35
N ILE A 138 23.03 1.10 4.15
CA ILE A 138 23.85 2.00 4.97
C ILE A 138 23.32 2.09 6.41
N GLY A 139 22.05 1.72 6.64
CA GLY A 139 21.46 1.72 7.99
C GLY A 139 21.10 3.12 8.47
N THR A 140 20.26 3.81 7.71
CA THR A 140 19.69 5.09 8.16
C THR A 140 18.82 4.84 9.39
N ARG A 141 19.19 5.39 10.53
CA ARG A 141 18.32 5.47 11.70
C ARG A 141 17.27 6.53 11.40
N GLU A 142 16.14 6.11 10.85
CA GLU A 142 15.01 7.01 10.67
C GLU A 142 14.55 7.51 12.05
N SER A 143 14.64 8.82 12.24
CA SER A 143 14.09 9.44 13.45
C SER A 143 12.56 9.32 13.41
N ALA A 144 11.94 8.91 14.52
CA ALA A 144 10.49 8.91 14.68
C ALA A 144 9.87 10.27 14.30
N ALA A 145 10.60 11.37 14.50
CA ALA A 145 10.18 12.70 14.08
C ALA A 145 10.09 12.85 12.57
N VAL A 146 11.05 12.33 11.80
CA VAL A 146 11.02 12.36 10.33
C VAL A 146 9.82 11.57 9.80
N ASN A 147 9.59 10.38 10.34
CA ASN A 147 8.44 9.57 9.96
C ASN A 147 7.11 10.27 10.30
N ALA A 148 7.00 10.91 11.48
CA ALA A 148 5.81 11.66 11.86
C ALA A 148 5.56 12.86 10.92
N VAL A 149 6.58 13.57 10.49
CA VAL A 149 6.46 14.66 9.51
C VAL A 149 5.99 14.12 8.16
N LEU A 150 6.58 13.04 7.66
CA LEU A 150 6.15 12.42 6.39
C LEU A 150 4.68 11.97 6.42
N VAL A 151 4.25 11.36 7.53
CA VAL A 151 2.84 10.98 7.74
C VAL A 151 1.95 12.22 7.79
N GLY A 152 2.38 13.27 8.51
CA GLY A 152 1.66 14.55 8.57
C GLY A 152 1.46 15.16 7.19
N VAL A 153 2.51 15.19 6.37
CA VAL A 153 2.44 15.68 4.98
C VAL A 153 1.45 14.87 4.14
N LYS A 154 1.50 13.52 4.21
CA LYS A 154 0.56 12.65 3.47
C LYS A 154 -0.89 12.90 3.87
N VAL A 155 -1.17 12.94 5.16
CA VAL A 155 -2.55 13.15 5.67
C VAL A 155 -3.05 14.55 5.29
N THR A 156 -2.19 15.57 5.39
CA THR A 156 -2.54 16.94 4.98
C THR A 156 -2.83 17.01 3.48
N ALA A 157 -2.00 16.38 2.65
CA ALA A 157 -2.23 16.34 1.22
C ALA A 157 -3.57 15.69 0.86
N LEU A 158 -3.93 14.58 1.51
CA LEU A 158 -5.23 13.93 1.33
C LEU A 158 -6.38 14.82 1.80
N ALA A 159 -6.25 15.49 2.95
CA ALA A 159 -7.28 16.39 3.47
C ALA A 159 -7.50 17.58 2.53
N VAL A 160 -6.43 18.18 2.01
CA VAL A 160 -6.50 19.26 1.02
C VAL A 160 -7.16 18.76 -0.28
N PHE A 161 -6.77 17.59 -0.76
CA PHE A 161 -7.39 16.98 -1.95
C PHE A 161 -8.90 16.81 -1.75
N ILE A 162 -9.33 16.24 -0.63
CA ILE A 162 -10.75 16.05 -0.31
C ILE A 162 -11.46 17.41 -0.24
N ALA A 163 -10.89 18.39 0.45
CA ALA A 163 -11.49 19.73 0.58
C ALA A 163 -11.68 20.42 -0.77
N LEU A 164 -10.74 20.24 -1.69
CA LEU A 164 -10.83 20.78 -3.05
C LEU A 164 -11.78 19.98 -3.95
N ALA A 165 -11.92 18.68 -3.73
CA ALA A 165 -12.78 17.81 -4.53
C ALA A 165 -14.27 17.94 -4.17
N VAL A 166 -14.61 18.10 -2.87
CA VAL A 166 -15.99 18.13 -2.40
C VAL A 166 -16.87 19.15 -3.13
N PRO A 167 -16.45 20.42 -3.37
CA PRO A 167 -17.27 21.40 -4.08
C PRO A 167 -17.55 21.07 -5.55
N VAL A 168 -16.77 20.17 -6.15
CA VAL A 168 -16.82 19.82 -7.58
C VAL A 168 -17.56 18.49 -7.81
N ILE A 169 -18.11 17.90 -6.76
CA ILE A 169 -18.86 16.65 -6.86
C ILE A 169 -20.20 16.91 -7.55
N HIS A 170 -20.43 16.25 -8.68
CA HIS A 170 -21.70 16.21 -9.38
C HIS A 170 -22.35 14.84 -9.20
N MET A 171 -23.60 14.82 -8.70
CA MET A 171 -24.32 13.57 -8.43
C MET A 171 -24.61 12.75 -9.70
N ASP A 172 -24.65 13.39 -10.85
CA ASP A 172 -24.85 12.72 -12.15
C ASP A 172 -23.73 11.72 -12.48
N HIS A 173 -22.51 11.95 -11.96
CA HIS A 173 -21.38 11.03 -12.14
C HIS A 173 -21.52 9.71 -11.38
N PHE A 174 -22.48 9.61 -10.45
CA PHE A 174 -22.77 8.37 -9.73
C PHE A 174 -23.80 7.47 -10.43
N THR A 175 -24.24 7.85 -11.61
CA THR A 175 -25.25 7.07 -12.36
C THR A 175 -24.67 6.59 -13.70
N PRO A 176 -24.59 5.27 -13.97
CA PRO A 176 -24.96 4.15 -13.09
C PRO A 176 -23.92 3.90 -12.00
N PHE A 177 -24.36 3.64 -10.76
CA PHE A 177 -23.46 3.43 -9.62
C PHE A 177 -22.52 2.23 -9.80
N ALA A 178 -23.02 1.13 -10.35
CA ALA A 178 -22.26 -0.10 -10.58
C ALA A 178 -22.39 -0.55 -12.04
N PRO A 179 -21.68 0.06 -12.99
CA PRO A 179 -21.82 -0.24 -14.42
C PRO A 179 -21.49 -1.69 -14.78
N LEU A 180 -20.56 -2.31 -14.06
CA LEU A 180 -20.18 -3.74 -14.23
C LEU A 180 -20.79 -4.64 -13.14
N GLY A 181 -21.80 -4.16 -12.42
CA GLY A 181 -22.50 -4.90 -11.40
C GLY A 181 -21.61 -5.34 -10.22
N PHE A 182 -22.08 -6.34 -9.47
CA PHE A 182 -21.36 -6.88 -8.32
C PHE A 182 -20.00 -7.51 -8.69
N GLY A 183 -19.88 -8.07 -9.89
CA GLY A 183 -18.62 -8.62 -10.39
C GLY A 183 -17.52 -7.56 -10.49
N GLY A 184 -17.84 -6.36 -10.98
CA GLY A 184 -16.91 -5.24 -11.03
C GLY A 184 -16.51 -4.76 -9.63
N ILE A 185 -17.49 -4.67 -8.71
CA ILE A 185 -17.24 -4.26 -7.31
C ILE A 185 -16.31 -5.27 -6.60
N SER A 186 -16.56 -6.58 -6.76
CA SER A 186 -15.72 -7.61 -6.13
C SER A 186 -14.31 -7.67 -6.73
N ALA A 187 -14.18 -7.52 -8.05
CA ALA A 187 -12.88 -7.45 -8.72
C ALA A 187 -12.07 -6.21 -8.29
N ALA A 188 -12.73 -5.06 -8.15
CA ALA A 188 -12.11 -3.86 -7.62
C ALA A 188 -11.71 -4.04 -6.14
N ALA A 189 -12.56 -4.66 -5.30
CA ALA A 189 -12.25 -4.92 -3.90
C ALA A 189 -11.01 -5.80 -3.73
N ALA A 190 -10.82 -6.81 -4.59
CA ALA A 190 -9.62 -7.63 -4.60
C ALA A 190 -8.35 -6.83 -4.91
N SER A 191 -8.40 -5.90 -5.86
CA SER A 191 -7.28 -5.01 -6.15
C SER A 191 -7.06 -3.99 -5.03
N ILE A 192 -8.14 -3.42 -4.49
CA ILE A 192 -8.08 -2.42 -3.40
C ILE A 192 -7.54 -3.03 -2.11
N PHE A 193 -7.70 -4.35 -1.88
CA PHE A 193 -7.11 -5.01 -0.72
C PHE A 193 -5.63 -4.66 -0.57
N PHE A 194 -4.89 -4.57 -1.68
CA PHE A 194 -3.50 -4.15 -1.69
C PHE A 194 -3.28 -2.72 -1.15
N ALA A 195 -4.26 -1.83 -1.24
CA ALA A 195 -4.17 -0.48 -0.68
C ALA A 195 -4.17 -0.46 0.85
N TYR A 196 -4.66 -1.51 1.49
CA TYR A 196 -4.67 -1.69 2.94
C TYR A 196 -3.49 -2.49 3.46
N VAL A 197 -2.68 -3.11 2.60
CA VAL A 197 -1.45 -3.85 2.99
C VAL A 197 -0.53 -2.92 3.76
N GLY A 198 0.02 -3.43 4.86
CA GLY A 198 0.85 -2.68 5.78
C GLY A 198 0.33 -2.71 7.23
N PHE A 199 -0.92 -3.14 7.47
CA PHE A 199 -1.40 -3.37 8.82
C PHE A 199 -0.67 -4.55 9.50
N ASP A 200 -0.27 -5.55 8.73
CA ASP A 200 0.55 -6.69 9.15
C ASP A 200 1.98 -6.29 9.50
N ALA A 201 2.56 -5.31 8.77
CA ALA A 201 3.89 -4.79 9.02
C ALA A 201 3.99 -4.08 10.38
N VAL A 202 2.88 -3.59 10.95
CA VAL A 202 2.88 -3.02 12.31
C VAL A 202 3.33 -4.05 13.34
N SER A 203 2.95 -5.32 13.16
CA SER A 203 3.33 -6.41 14.07
C SER A 203 4.84 -6.70 14.09
N THR A 204 5.60 -6.29 13.06
CA THR A 204 7.06 -6.44 13.04
C THR A 204 7.78 -5.49 14.00
N ALA A 205 7.12 -4.42 14.44
CA ALA A 205 7.67 -3.47 15.40
C ALA A 205 7.44 -3.87 16.87
N ALA A 206 7.00 -5.09 17.14
CA ALA A 206 6.67 -5.55 18.49
C ALA A 206 7.84 -5.45 19.46
N GLU A 207 9.07 -5.76 19.04
CA GLU A 207 10.27 -5.71 19.87
C GLU A 207 10.74 -4.27 20.18
N GLU A 208 10.34 -3.30 19.37
CA GLU A 208 10.67 -1.88 19.55
C GLU A 208 9.58 -1.12 20.32
N THR A 209 8.46 -1.79 20.61
CA THR A 209 7.30 -1.17 21.28
C THR A 209 7.38 -1.31 22.78
N GLU A 210 7.23 -0.21 23.51
CA GLU A 210 7.09 -0.23 24.97
C GLU A 210 5.78 -0.92 25.37
N ASN A 211 5.84 -1.90 26.30
CA ASN A 211 4.70 -2.70 26.75
C ASN A 211 3.91 -3.30 25.57
N PRO A 212 4.55 -4.14 24.73
CA PRO A 212 3.96 -4.60 23.47
C PRO A 212 2.63 -5.32 23.64
N GLN A 213 2.45 -6.09 24.70
CA GLN A 213 1.20 -6.81 25.00
C GLN A 213 -0.02 -5.88 25.12
N ARG A 214 0.19 -4.63 25.53
CA ARG A 214 -0.87 -3.63 25.68
C ARG A 214 -0.95 -2.69 24.48
N ASN A 215 0.20 -2.23 24.01
CA ASN A 215 0.26 -1.14 23.02
C ASN A 215 0.19 -1.63 21.57
N MET A 216 0.55 -2.89 21.29
CA MET A 216 0.45 -3.46 19.94
C MET A 216 -1.01 -3.68 19.47
N PRO A 217 -1.96 -4.10 20.33
CA PRO A 217 -3.35 -4.28 19.94
C PRO A 217 -4.16 -2.99 19.76
N ILE A 218 -3.64 -1.84 20.24
CA ILE A 218 -4.29 -0.52 20.19
C ILE A 218 -3.82 0.28 18.98
#